data_748850fa9bb29bdfc37bf13139f29086
#
_entry.id   748850fa9bb29bdfc37bf13139f29086
#
_cell.length_a   1.000
_cell.length_b   1.000
_cell.length_c   1.000
_cell.angle_alpha   90.00
_cell.angle_beta   90.00
_cell.angle_gamma   90.00
#
_symmetry.space_group_name_H-M   'P 1'
#
loop_
_entity.id
_entity.type
_entity.pdbx_description
1 polymer ?
#
loop_
_entity_poly.entity_id
_entity_poly.type
_entity_poly.pdbx_seq_one_letter_code
_entity_poly.pdbx_strand_id
1 'polypeptide(L)'
;MLRNRKIIALAPLLLCFAFAGEKIAIITKIIGKAEYVRNDKLPKNLKRGFIIESGDEISTKKGAFVALVFIDDRSALKIREKSQIVINGKKNARIINKKINLSNGTIRAQVKTSKNFLVQTSVSVASVKGTDFWVISNDKIGDSIIGLEGLVSLSNRISGEKIDIKKGTTGMSTNDGSLQIFKSDPKNTPLDLVQSEGQDKKLEIIFNDFSGKQKKLIIDYK
;
A
#
# COMPACT_ATOMS: atom_id res chain seq x y z
N MET A 1 32.27 -14.54 66.20
CA MET A 1 32.28 -13.42 65.25
C MET A 1 31.70 -13.89 63.93
N LEU A 2 30.42 -13.69 63.71
CA LEU A 2 29.71 -14.08 62.49
C LEU A 2 29.59 -12.84 61.57
N ARG A 3 30.26 -12.87 60.43
CA ARG A 3 30.28 -11.80 59.43
C ARG A 3 29.07 -11.96 58.48
N ASN A 4 28.03 -11.14 58.64
CA ASN A 4 26.89 -11.03 57.76
C ASN A 4 27.31 -10.56 56.34
N ARG A 5 27.30 -11.45 55.37
CA ARG A 5 27.43 -11.11 53.96
C ARG A 5 26.03 -10.73 53.41
N LYS A 6 25.77 -9.45 53.21
CA LYS A 6 24.58 -8.99 52.48
C LYS A 6 24.74 -9.35 51.00
N ILE A 7 23.95 -10.30 50.54
CA ILE A 7 23.83 -10.62 49.08
C ILE A 7 22.92 -9.55 48.48
N ILE A 8 23.51 -8.64 47.73
CA ILE A 8 22.75 -7.68 46.93
C ILE A 8 22.33 -8.44 45.64
N ALA A 9 21.07 -8.85 45.62
CA ALA A 9 20.45 -9.43 44.41
C ALA A 9 20.25 -8.30 43.38
N LEU A 10 21.14 -8.27 42.38
CA LEU A 10 20.98 -7.40 41.20
C LEU A 10 19.88 -7.99 40.30
N ALA A 11 18.68 -7.47 40.39
CA ALA A 11 17.60 -7.85 39.50
C ALA A 11 17.92 -7.35 38.08
N PRO A 12 17.92 -8.22 37.04
CA PRO A 12 18.12 -7.77 35.69
C PRO A 12 16.88 -6.97 35.24
N LEU A 13 17.09 -5.68 35.01
CA LEU A 13 16.11 -4.79 34.38
C LEU A 13 15.93 -5.24 32.92
N LEU A 14 14.89 -6.03 32.66
CA LEU A 14 14.50 -6.47 31.31
C LEU A 14 13.99 -5.24 30.54
N LEU A 15 14.87 -4.61 29.78
CA LEU A 15 14.50 -3.53 28.87
C LEU A 15 13.70 -4.13 27.70
N CYS A 16 12.36 -4.11 27.81
CA CYS A 16 11.48 -4.41 26.70
C CYS A 16 11.65 -3.32 25.62
N PHE A 17 12.50 -3.56 24.63
CA PHE A 17 12.51 -2.76 23.40
C PHE A 17 11.18 -3.00 22.66
N ALA A 18 10.25 -2.07 22.81
CA ALA A 18 9.09 -2.02 21.94
C ALA A 18 9.59 -1.61 20.54
N PHE A 19 9.67 -2.58 19.63
CA PHE A 19 9.89 -2.29 18.21
C PHE A 19 8.64 -1.59 17.68
N ALA A 20 8.65 -0.26 17.65
CA ALA A 20 7.66 0.52 16.93
C ALA A 20 7.88 0.26 15.43
N GLY A 21 6.84 -0.23 14.74
CA GLY A 21 6.88 -0.45 13.29
C GLY A 21 7.16 0.85 12.53
N GLU A 22 7.82 0.75 11.40
CA GLU A 22 8.13 1.91 10.57
C GLU A 22 6.87 2.46 9.92
N LYS A 23 6.51 3.72 10.21
CA LYS A 23 5.37 4.42 9.64
C LYS A 23 5.64 4.74 8.17
N ILE A 24 4.78 4.26 7.27
CA ILE A 24 5.03 4.30 5.83
C ILE A 24 3.93 4.95 5.00
N ALA A 25 2.68 4.91 5.45
CA ALA A 25 1.55 5.45 4.71
C ALA A 25 0.43 5.91 5.65
N ILE A 26 -0.54 6.64 5.09
CA ILE A 26 -1.75 7.08 5.79
C ILE A 26 -2.98 6.73 4.96
N ILE A 27 -4.03 6.25 5.62
CA ILE A 27 -5.33 5.98 5.00
C ILE A 27 -6.07 7.29 4.74
N THR A 28 -6.38 7.56 3.48
CA THR A 28 -7.04 8.81 3.06
C THR A 28 -8.54 8.65 2.83
N LYS A 29 -8.99 7.47 2.35
CA LYS A 29 -10.41 7.18 2.10
C LYS A 29 -10.74 5.73 2.43
N ILE A 30 -11.94 5.52 2.95
CA ILE A 30 -12.53 4.19 3.15
C ILE A 30 -13.99 4.26 2.74
N ILE A 31 -14.44 3.27 1.98
CA ILE A 31 -15.84 2.98 1.67
C ILE A 31 -16.09 1.55 2.12
N GLY A 32 -17.20 1.28 2.76
CA GLY A 32 -17.55 -0.05 3.25
C GLY A 32 -16.67 -0.54 4.40
N LYS A 33 -16.58 -1.86 4.57
CA LYS A 33 -15.87 -2.49 5.69
C LYS A 33 -14.47 -2.96 5.26
N ALA A 34 -13.44 -2.42 5.93
CA ALA A 34 -12.05 -2.86 5.81
C ALA A 34 -11.44 -3.08 7.19
N GLU A 35 -10.58 -4.06 7.28
CA GLU A 35 -9.91 -4.47 8.52
C GLU A 35 -8.40 -4.46 8.30
N TYR A 36 -7.64 -4.29 9.39
CA TYR A 36 -6.20 -4.45 9.39
C TYR A 36 -5.74 -5.39 10.49
N VAL A 37 -4.62 -6.06 10.25
CA VAL A 37 -3.89 -6.88 11.23
C VAL A 37 -2.48 -6.33 11.34
N ARG A 38 -2.00 -6.16 12.57
CA ARG A 38 -0.63 -5.73 12.90
C ARG A 38 -0.04 -6.67 13.92
N ASN A 39 1.17 -7.19 13.64
CA ASN A 39 1.91 -8.12 14.52
C ASN A 39 1.06 -9.33 14.95
N ASP A 40 0.42 -9.99 14.00
CA ASP A 40 -0.42 -11.20 14.19
C ASP A 40 -1.50 -11.07 15.27
N LYS A 41 -1.93 -9.82 15.55
CA LYS A 41 -3.03 -9.54 16.46
C LYS A 41 -4.38 -9.77 15.77
N LEU A 42 -5.44 -9.76 16.58
CA LEU A 42 -6.81 -9.85 16.05
C LEU A 42 -7.11 -8.72 15.06
N PRO A 43 -7.86 -9.00 13.98
CA PRO A 43 -8.28 -7.99 13.03
C PRO A 43 -9.04 -6.84 13.69
N LYS A 44 -8.74 -5.61 13.30
CA LYS A 44 -9.41 -4.39 13.76
C LYS A 44 -9.94 -3.60 12.58
N ASN A 45 -11.04 -2.89 12.80
CA ASN A 45 -11.61 -2.03 11.78
C ASN A 45 -10.62 -0.91 11.40
N LEU A 46 -10.37 -0.79 10.10
CA LEU A 46 -9.56 0.28 9.55
C LEU A 46 -10.36 1.60 9.55
N LYS A 47 -9.68 2.71 9.80
CA LYS A 47 -10.30 4.05 9.85
C LYS A 47 -9.51 5.03 8.99
N ARG A 48 -10.19 6.05 8.45
CA ARG A 48 -9.52 7.19 7.78
C ARG A 48 -8.56 7.88 8.76
N GLY A 49 -7.39 8.30 8.27
CA GLY A 49 -6.33 8.90 9.09
C GLY A 49 -5.45 7.88 9.82
N PHE A 50 -5.76 6.57 9.71
CA PHE A 50 -4.93 5.52 10.32
C PHE A 50 -3.55 5.48 9.64
N ILE A 51 -2.52 5.41 10.47
CA ILE A 51 -1.13 5.34 10.00
C ILE A 51 -0.76 3.87 9.82
N ILE A 52 -0.40 3.53 8.59
CA ILE A 52 0.10 2.20 8.21
C ILE A 52 1.57 2.09 8.58
N GLU A 53 1.90 1.00 9.24
CA GLU A 53 3.28 0.59 9.54
C GLU A 53 3.70 -0.55 8.61
N SER A 54 5.01 -0.72 8.45
CA SER A 54 5.57 -1.84 7.68
C SER A 54 5.13 -3.18 8.27
N GLY A 55 4.60 -4.06 7.43
CA GLY A 55 4.06 -5.36 7.82
C GLY A 55 2.56 -5.37 8.12
N ASP A 56 1.88 -4.22 8.08
CA ASP A 56 0.43 -4.21 8.24
C ASP A 56 -0.25 -4.96 7.09
N GLU A 57 -1.17 -5.84 7.45
CA GLU A 57 -2.07 -6.51 6.53
C GLU A 57 -3.40 -5.75 6.48
N ILE A 58 -3.93 -5.53 5.27
CA ILE A 58 -5.24 -4.93 5.04
C ILE A 58 -6.11 -5.91 4.28
N SER A 59 -7.35 -6.11 4.75
CA SER A 59 -8.38 -6.86 4.07
C SER A 59 -9.63 -6.02 3.85
N THR A 60 -10.17 -6.07 2.62
CA THR A 60 -11.39 -5.36 2.21
C THR A 60 -12.52 -6.34 1.97
N LYS A 61 -13.72 -6.07 2.51
CA LYS A 61 -14.91 -6.89 2.32
C LYS A 61 -15.62 -6.51 1.01
N LYS A 62 -16.70 -7.22 0.68
CA LYS A 62 -17.55 -6.93 -0.48
C LYS A 62 -18.05 -5.48 -0.45
N GLY A 63 -17.98 -4.77 -1.56
CA GLY A 63 -18.36 -3.36 -1.70
C GLY A 63 -17.37 -2.38 -1.02
N ALA A 64 -16.27 -2.87 -0.45
CA ALA A 64 -15.32 -2.00 0.22
C ALA A 64 -14.27 -1.43 -0.74
N PHE A 65 -13.76 -0.26 -0.36
CA PHE A 65 -12.67 0.43 -1.04
C PHE A 65 -11.80 1.14 -0.01
N VAL A 66 -10.49 1.07 -0.18
CA VAL A 66 -9.51 1.76 0.66
C VAL A 66 -8.53 2.51 -0.24
N ALA A 67 -8.28 3.77 0.08
CA ALA A 67 -7.18 4.52 -0.51
C ALA A 67 -6.18 4.94 0.56
N LEU A 68 -4.90 4.84 0.25
CA LEU A 68 -3.81 5.29 1.09
C LEU A 68 -2.77 6.05 0.26
N VAL A 69 -1.97 6.86 0.96
CA VAL A 69 -0.87 7.63 0.37
C VAL A 69 0.39 7.38 1.19
N PHE A 70 1.50 7.08 0.51
CA PHE A 70 2.81 6.94 1.13
C PHE A 70 3.36 8.30 1.55
N ILE A 71 3.99 8.35 2.74
CA ILE A 71 4.37 9.62 3.37
C ILE A 71 5.61 10.27 2.76
N ASP A 72 6.44 9.51 2.04
CA ASP A 72 7.70 9.99 1.45
C ASP A 72 7.53 10.70 0.10
N ASP A 73 6.80 10.07 -0.84
CA ASP A 73 6.71 10.53 -2.23
C ASP A 73 5.28 10.79 -2.70
N ARG A 74 4.30 10.63 -1.81
CA ARG A 74 2.87 10.75 -2.11
C ARG A 74 2.37 9.80 -3.21
N SER A 75 3.07 8.70 -3.45
CA SER A 75 2.51 7.60 -4.23
C SER A 75 1.23 7.10 -3.58
N ALA A 76 0.21 6.80 -4.40
CA ALA A 76 -1.09 6.36 -3.90
C ALA A 76 -1.32 4.88 -4.22
N LEU A 77 -1.97 4.19 -3.30
CA LEU A 77 -2.45 2.82 -3.48
C LEU A 77 -3.95 2.79 -3.21
N LYS A 78 -4.70 2.28 -4.17
CA LYS A 78 -6.15 2.09 -4.11
C LYS A 78 -6.44 0.60 -4.09
N ILE A 79 -7.17 0.14 -3.10
CA ILE A 79 -7.48 -1.26 -2.83
C ILE A 79 -8.97 -1.45 -3.04
N ARG A 80 -9.34 -2.33 -3.96
CA ARG A 80 -10.73 -2.66 -4.26
C ARG A 80 -11.27 -3.69 -3.27
N GLU A 81 -12.56 -3.97 -3.39
CA GLU A 81 -13.23 -4.99 -2.60
C GLU A 81 -12.59 -6.39 -2.72
N LYS A 82 -12.77 -7.23 -1.70
CA LYS A 82 -12.30 -8.62 -1.66
C LYS A 82 -10.81 -8.76 -1.91
N SER A 83 -10.03 -7.78 -1.47
CA SER A 83 -8.58 -7.78 -1.59
C SER A 83 -7.91 -8.03 -0.25
N GLN A 84 -6.79 -8.73 -0.28
CA GLN A 84 -5.93 -8.98 0.87
C GLN A 84 -4.49 -8.63 0.50
N ILE A 85 -3.92 -7.68 1.21
CA ILE A 85 -2.57 -7.17 0.94
C ILE A 85 -1.77 -7.03 2.23
N VAL A 86 -0.45 -7.21 2.13
CA VAL A 86 0.51 -6.80 3.16
C VAL A 86 1.38 -5.68 2.61
N ILE A 87 1.49 -4.60 3.36
CA ILE A 87 2.26 -3.42 2.95
C ILE A 87 3.57 -3.39 3.71
N ASN A 88 4.67 -3.62 3.00
CA ASN A 88 6.01 -3.53 3.55
C ASN A 88 6.70 -2.27 3.04
N GLY A 89 7.39 -1.59 3.94
CA GLY A 89 8.20 -0.44 3.63
C GLY A 89 9.50 -0.47 4.43
N LYS A 90 10.61 -0.19 3.77
CA LYS A 90 11.89 -0.01 4.43
C LYS A 90 12.42 1.37 4.09
N LYS A 91 12.52 2.22 5.09
CA LYS A 91 13.04 3.59 4.93
C LYS A 91 14.55 3.55 4.72
N ASN A 92 14.99 4.23 3.69
CA ASN A 92 16.39 4.46 3.40
C ASN A 92 16.58 5.97 3.20
N ALA A 93 17.16 6.64 4.19
CA ALA A 93 17.22 8.11 4.27
C ALA A 93 15.81 8.75 4.17
N ARG A 94 15.50 9.40 3.05
CA ARG A 94 14.21 10.07 2.81
C ARG A 94 13.24 9.29 1.93
N ILE A 95 13.62 8.10 1.46
CA ILE A 95 12.85 7.30 0.50
C ILE A 95 12.42 6.01 1.20
N ILE A 96 11.18 5.58 0.95
CA ILE A 96 10.68 4.29 1.39
C ILE A 96 10.72 3.32 0.21
N ASN A 97 11.44 2.22 0.36
CA ASN A 97 11.36 1.08 -0.56
C ASN A 97 10.06 0.34 -0.26
N LYS A 98 9.15 0.32 -1.21
CA LYS A 98 7.78 -0.18 -1.04
C LYS A 98 7.62 -1.55 -1.68
N LYS A 99 7.14 -2.51 -0.91
CA LYS A 99 6.78 -3.84 -1.39
C LYS A 99 5.36 -4.18 -0.96
N ILE A 100 4.47 -4.30 -1.91
CA ILE A 100 3.07 -4.67 -1.71
C ILE A 100 2.94 -6.15 -2.03
N ASN A 101 2.61 -6.97 -1.05
CA ASN A 101 2.26 -8.38 -1.29
C ASN A 101 0.74 -8.45 -1.45
N LEU A 102 0.27 -8.76 -2.65
CA LEU A 102 -1.14 -8.94 -2.97
C LEU A 102 -1.43 -10.44 -3.03
N SER A 103 -2.13 -10.96 -2.03
CA SER A 103 -2.51 -12.38 -2.02
C SER A 103 -3.66 -12.65 -2.97
N ASN A 104 -4.68 -11.81 -2.97
CA ASN A 104 -5.83 -11.87 -3.86
C ASN A 104 -6.49 -10.51 -3.98
N GLY A 105 -7.14 -10.22 -5.11
CA GLY A 105 -7.96 -9.04 -5.30
C GLY A 105 -7.41 -8.05 -6.33
N THR A 106 -7.79 -6.79 -6.19
CA THR A 106 -7.49 -5.75 -7.19
C THR A 106 -6.98 -4.49 -6.52
N ILE A 107 -5.84 -4.01 -7.00
CA ILE A 107 -5.23 -2.75 -6.56
C ILE A 107 -4.90 -1.86 -7.76
N ARG A 108 -4.93 -0.53 -7.56
CA ARG A 108 -4.31 0.44 -8.46
C ARG A 108 -3.18 1.14 -7.73
N ALA A 109 -2.03 1.18 -8.33
CA ALA A 109 -0.88 1.90 -7.81
C ALA A 109 -0.55 3.09 -8.72
N GLN A 110 -0.49 4.29 -8.12
CA GLN A 110 -0.08 5.52 -8.77
C GLN A 110 1.26 5.93 -8.16
N VAL A 111 2.36 5.54 -8.81
CA VAL A 111 3.72 5.71 -8.32
C VAL A 111 4.34 6.95 -8.96
N LYS A 112 4.73 7.95 -8.16
CA LYS A 112 5.27 9.21 -8.69
C LYS A 112 6.76 9.14 -9.00
N THR A 113 7.59 8.86 -8.01
CA THR A 113 9.06 8.97 -8.16
C THR A 113 9.85 7.84 -7.51
N SER A 114 9.17 6.84 -6.96
CA SER A 114 9.84 5.76 -6.24
C SER A 114 10.72 4.93 -7.18
N LYS A 115 11.99 4.82 -6.85
CA LYS A 115 12.94 3.94 -7.56
C LYS A 115 12.69 2.46 -7.25
N ASN A 116 12.00 2.15 -6.15
CA ASN A 116 11.81 0.80 -5.63
C ASN A 116 10.37 0.61 -5.15
N PHE A 117 9.46 0.48 -6.10
CA PHE A 117 8.07 0.10 -5.83
C PHE A 117 7.82 -1.26 -6.48
N LEU A 118 7.50 -2.25 -5.68
CA LEU A 118 7.24 -3.62 -6.10
C LEU A 118 5.83 -4.03 -5.70
N VAL A 119 5.11 -4.67 -6.60
CA VAL A 119 3.91 -5.44 -6.28
C VAL A 119 4.24 -6.91 -6.53
N GLN A 120 4.13 -7.70 -5.49
CA GLN A 120 4.36 -9.16 -5.55
C GLN A 120 3.06 -9.88 -5.27
N THR A 121 2.78 -10.88 -6.08
CA THR A 121 1.68 -11.83 -5.89
C THR A 121 2.25 -13.24 -5.66
N SER A 122 1.39 -14.26 -5.64
CA SER A 122 1.82 -15.66 -5.67
C SER A 122 2.53 -16.02 -6.98
N VAL A 123 2.10 -15.43 -8.10
CA VAL A 123 2.53 -15.79 -9.46
C VAL A 123 3.57 -14.83 -10.01
N SER A 124 3.50 -13.54 -9.68
CA SER A 124 4.22 -12.49 -10.39
C SER A 124 4.95 -11.51 -9.47
N VAL A 125 5.89 -10.78 -10.09
CA VAL A 125 6.46 -9.53 -9.53
C VAL A 125 6.36 -8.45 -10.56
N ALA A 126 5.65 -7.36 -10.23
CA ALA A 126 5.61 -6.12 -11.00
C ALA A 126 6.54 -5.09 -10.37
N SER A 127 7.56 -4.67 -11.11
CA SER A 127 8.52 -3.63 -10.72
C SER A 127 8.27 -2.36 -11.52
N VAL A 128 8.21 -1.21 -10.84
CA VAL A 128 7.81 0.03 -11.48
C VAL A 128 8.64 1.24 -11.04
N LYS A 129 8.67 2.24 -11.93
CA LYS A 129 9.27 3.53 -11.68
C LYS A 129 8.45 4.62 -12.35
N GLY A 130 7.65 5.36 -11.55
CA GLY A 130 6.83 6.45 -12.09
C GLY A 130 5.73 5.95 -13.02
N THR A 131 4.76 5.19 -12.50
CA THR A 131 3.74 4.50 -13.29
C THR A 131 2.37 4.58 -12.63
N ASP A 132 1.32 4.50 -13.44
CA ASP A 132 -0.05 4.25 -13.01
C ASP A 132 -0.54 2.95 -13.65
N PHE A 133 -0.98 2.00 -12.82
CA PHE A 133 -1.36 0.66 -13.30
C PHE A 133 -2.30 -0.05 -12.33
N TRP A 134 -3.06 -0.98 -12.87
CA TRP A 134 -3.84 -1.94 -12.11
C TRP A 134 -3.10 -3.27 -11.99
N VAL A 135 -3.28 -3.93 -10.85
CA VAL A 135 -2.95 -5.34 -10.64
C VAL A 135 -4.22 -6.05 -10.17
N ILE A 136 -4.58 -7.09 -10.88
CA ILE A 136 -5.69 -7.98 -10.57
C ILE A 136 -5.07 -9.35 -10.36
N SER A 137 -5.16 -9.86 -9.13
CA SER A 137 -4.61 -11.17 -8.76
C SER A 137 -5.75 -12.13 -8.44
N ASN A 138 -5.70 -13.32 -9.03
CA ASN A 138 -6.66 -14.39 -8.82
C ASN A 138 -5.93 -15.72 -8.68
N ASP A 139 -6.11 -16.40 -7.57
CA ASP A 139 -5.40 -17.65 -7.26
C ASP A 139 -5.60 -18.77 -8.30
N LYS A 140 -6.71 -18.75 -9.04
CA LYS A 140 -7.04 -19.79 -10.02
C LYS A 140 -6.54 -19.46 -11.42
N ILE A 141 -6.52 -18.18 -11.80
CA ILE A 141 -6.25 -17.74 -13.19
C ILE A 141 -4.83 -17.19 -13.32
N GLY A 142 -4.31 -16.61 -12.26
CA GLY A 142 -3.07 -15.84 -12.26
C GLY A 142 -3.33 -14.35 -12.16
N ASP A 143 -2.40 -13.55 -12.69
CA ASP A 143 -2.38 -12.11 -12.54
C ASP A 143 -2.62 -11.40 -13.88
N SER A 144 -3.33 -10.28 -13.82
CA SER A 144 -3.49 -9.35 -14.93
C SER A 144 -3.00 -7.96 -14.50
N ILE A 145 -2.09 -7.38 -15.28
CA ILE A 145 -1.50 -6.06 -15.03
C ILE A 145 -1.86 -5.14 -16.18
N ILE A 146 -2.59 -4.05 -15.91
CA ILE A 146 -3.05 -3.09 -16.92
C ILE A 146 -2.25 -1.80 -16.78
N GLY A 147 -1.46 -1.45 -17.79
CA GLY A 147 -0.67 -0.23 -17.84
C GLY A 147 -1.54 0.98 -18.25
N LEU A 148 -1.61 1.98 -17.35
CA LEU A 148 -2.32 3.25 -17.62
C LEU A 148 -1.35 4.37 -17.97
N GLU A 149 -0.16 4.39 -17.32
CA GLU A 149 0.91 5.37 -17.57
C GLU A 149 2.27 4.78 -17.21
N GLY A 150 3.32 5.14 -17.95
CA GLY A 150 4.69 4.69 -17.71
C GLY A 150 4.95 3.26 -18.16
N LEU A 151 5.89 2.60 -17.48
CA LEU A 151 6.37 1.25 -17.80
C LEU A 151 6.35 0.36 -16.56
N VAL A 152 5.73 -0.81 -16.68
CA VAL A 152 5.74 -1.86 -15.64
C VAL A 152 6.54 -3.04 -16.16
N SER A 153 7.61 -3.42 -15.48
CA SER A 153 8.33 -4.66 -15.75
C SER A 153 7.70 -5.80 -14.95
N LEU A 154 7.01 -6.70 -15.64
CA LEU A 154 6.36 -7.87 -15.08
C LEU A 154 7.23 -9.10 -15.25
N SER A 155 7.48 -9.83 -14.17
CA SER A 155 8.14 -11.14 -14.21
C SER A 155 7.25 -12.22 -13.62
N ASN A 156 7.17 -13.37 -14.29
CA ASN A 156 6.56 -14.58 -13.72
C ASN A 156 7.55 -15.24 -12.76
N ARG A 157 7.09 -15.67 -11.60
CA ARG A 157 7.94 -16.26 -10.55
C ARG A 157 8.30 -17.72 -10.80
N ILE A 158 7.53 -18.40 -11.66
CA ILE A 158 7.73 -19.81 -12.00
C ILE A 158 8.73 -19.96 -13.14
N SER A 159 8.45 -19.30 -14.28
CA SER A 159 9.32 -19.37 -15.47
C SER A 159 10.53 -18.43 -15.39
N GLY A 160 10.45 -17.36 -14.59
CA GLY A 160 11.46 -16.30 -14.58
C GLY A 160 11.42 -15.39 -15.80
N GLU A 161 10.50 -15.63 -16.74
CA GLU A 161 10.31 -14.76 -17.91
C GLU A 161 9.88 -13.36 -17.50
N LYS A 162 10.19 -12.38 -18.38
CA LYS A 162 9.89 -10.96 -18.14
C LYS A 162 9.31 -10.32 -19.39
N ILE A 163 8.33 -9.45 -19.18
CA ILE A 163 7.75 -8.60 -20.21
C ILE A 163 7.57 -7.17 -19.67
N ASP A 164 7.58 -6.21 -20.59
CA ASP A 164 7.36 -4.80 -20.29
C ASP A 164 5.96 -4.37 -20.72
N ILE A 165 5.17 -3.93 -19.76
CA ILE A 165 3.79 -3.47 -19.95
C ILE A 165 3.81 -1.96 -20.06
N LYS A 166 3.37 -1.45 -21.22
CA LYS A 166 3.27 -0.02 -21.54
C LYS A 166 1.84 0.48 -21.35
N LYS A 167 1.67 1.79 -21.43
CA LYS A 167 0.34 2.41 -21.47
C LYS A 167 -0.54 1.77 -22.54
N GLY A 168 -1.78 1.40 -22.16
CA GLY A 168 -2.77 0.80 -23.05
C GLY A 168 -2.52 -0.67 -23.39
N THR A 169 -1.59 -1.34 -22.68
CA THR A 169 -1.39 -2.78 -22.79
C THR A 169 -1.67 -3.48 -21.47
N THR A 170 -2.07 -4.74 -21.56
CA THR A 170 -2.31 -5.65 -20.44
C THR A 170 -1.35 -6.82 -20.53
N GLY A 171 -0.61 -7.07 -19.47
CA GLY A 171 0.17 -8.28 -19.27
C GLY A 171 -0.60 -9.30 -18.46
N MET A 172 -0.60 -10.55 -18.90
CA MET A 172 -1.18 -11.68 -18.17
C MET A 172 -0.07 -12.66 -17.78
N SER A 173 -0.06 -13.05 -16.53
CA SER A 173 0.90 -14.01 -15.97
C SER A 173 0.13 -15.13 -15.29
N THR A 174 0.30 -16.34 -15.77
CA THR A 174 -0.48 -17.50 -15.34
C THR A 174 0.29 -18.42 -14.41
N ASN A 175 -0.43 -19.30 -13.71
CA ASN A 175 0.14 -20.23 -12.73
C ASN A 175 1.00 -21.32 -13.37
N ASP A 176 0.92 -21.52 -14.68
CA ASP A 176 1.77 -22.45 -15.45
C ASP A 176 3.11 -21.82 -15.91
N GLY A 177 3.34 -20.54 -15.60
CA GLY A 177 4.55 -19.83 -15.96
C GLY A 177 4.44 -19.00 -17.24
N SER A 178 3.30 -19.03 -17.94
CA SER A 178 3.13 -18.29 -19.19
C SER A 178 3.02 -16.78 -18.95
N LEU A 179 3.61 -15.98 -19.86
CA LEU A 179 3.47 -14.53 -19.94
C LEU A 179 2.93 -14.13 -21.30
N GLN A 180 1.90 -13.31 -21.31
CA GLN A 180 1.30 -12.78 -22.52
C GLN A 180 1.10 -11.28 -22.39
N ILE A 181 1.16 -10.56 -23.51
CA ILE A 181 0.86 -9.12 -23.59
C ILE A 181 -0.09 -8.86 -24.74
N PHE A 182 -1.11 -8.04 -24.51
CA PHE A 182 -2.10 -7.68 -25.50
C PHE A 182 -2.60 -6.24 -25.27
N LYS A 183 -3.31 -5.68 -26.23
CA LYS A 183 -3.94 -4.35 -26.10
C LYS A 183 -5.02 -4.40 -25.02
N SER A 184 -5.00 -3.43 -24.12
CA SER A 184 -6.02 -3.35 -23.04
C SER A 184 -7.41 -3.13 -23.62
N ASP A 185 -8.38 -3.89 -23.11
CA ASP A 185 -9.81 -3.64 -23.38
C ASP A 185 -10.34 -2.69 -22.29
N PRO A 186 -10.85 -1.49 -22.66
CA PRO A 186 -11.45 -0.56 -21.70
C PRO A 186 -12.58 -1.17 -20.88
N LYS A 187 -13.32 -2.14 -21.43
CA LYS A 187 -14.43 -2.82 -20.73
C LYS A 187 -13.94 -3.69 -19.57
N ASN A 188 -12.72 -4.21 -19.67
CA ASN A 188 -12.09 -5.06 -18.66
C ASN A 188 -11.22 -4.26 -17.67
N THR A 189 -11.10 -2.95 -17.86
CA THR A 189 -10.37 -2.08 -16.92
C THR A 189 -11.27 -1.74 -15.73
N PRO A 190 -10.82 -2.00 -14.49
CA PRO A 190 -11.60 -1.65 -13.30
C PRO A 190 -11.90 -0.15 -13.23
N LEU A 191 -13.14 0.22 -12.87
CA LEU A 191 -13.51 1.62 -12.70
C LEU A 191 -12.78 2.23 -11.49
N ASP A 192 -12.28 3.46 -11.63
CA ASP A 192 -11.73 4.21 -10.51
C ASP A 192 -12.85 4.89 -9.72
N LEU A 193 -13.17 4.35 -8.55
CA LEU A 193 -14.25 4.85 -7.68
C LEU A 193 -13.96 6.27 -7.12
N VAL A 194 -12.76 6.78 -7.28
CA VAL A 194 -12.41 8.14 -6.81
C VAL A 194 -12.69 9.21 -7.87
N GLN A 195 -12.70 8.85 -9.15
CA GLN A 195 -12.99 9.79 -10.23
C GLN A 195 -14.49 10.12 -10.38
N SER A 196 -15.39 9.34 -9.77
CA SER A 196 -16.83 9.58 -9.85
C SER A 196 -17.36 10.66 -8.90
N GLU A 197 -16.54 11.20 -8.01
CA GLU A 197 -16.88 12.34 -7.16
C GLU A 197 -16.20 13.62 -7.68
N GLY A 198 -16.60 14.07 -8.87
CA GLY A 198 -16.15 15.33 -9.46
C GLY A 198 -16.82 16.53 -8.81
N GLN A 199 -16.56 16.79 -7.54
CA GLN A 199 -16.75 18.09 -6.91
C GLN A 199 -15.41 18.53 -6.33
N ASP A 200 -14.95 19.69 -6.74
CA ASP A 200 -13.80 20.37 -6.13
C ASP A 200 -14.06 20.48 -4.62
N LYS A 201 -13.39 19.64 -3.86
CA LYS A 201 -13.56 19.62 -2.41
C LYS A 201 -12.55 20.57 -1.81
N LYS A 202 -13.05 21.54 -1.04
CA LYS A 202 -12.24 22.48 -0.28
C LYS A 202 -12.04 21.96 1.14
N LEU A 203 -10.80 21.80 1.54
CA LEU A 203 -10.46 21.61 2.94
C LEU A 203 -10.13 22.97 3.54
N GLU A 204 -10.96 23.43 4.47
CA GLU A 204 -10.71 24.65 5.22
C GLU A 204 -10.09 24.31 6.57
N ILE A 205 -8.89 24.80 6.80
CA ILE A 205 -8.21 24.70 8.08
C ILE A 205 -8.16 26.07 8.70
N ILE A 206 -8.82 26.24 9.83
CA ILE A 206 -8.82 27.49 10.59
C ILE A 206 -7.80 27.34 11.72
N PHE A 207 -6.86 28.23 11.84
CA PHE A 207 -5.85 28.27 12.89
C PHE A 207 -5.57 29.71 13.34
N ASN A 208 -5.10 29.86 14.57
CA ASN A 208 -4.64 31.16 15.06
C ASN A 208 -3.14 31.28 14.82
N ASP A 209 -2.69 32.43 14.34
CA ASP A 209 -1.26 32.73 14.26
C ASP A 209 -0.71 33.10 15.65
N PHE A 210 0.61 33.32 15.72
CA PHE A 210 1.29 33.65 16.98
C PHE A 210 0.81 34.94 17.65
N SER A 211 0.09 35.79 16.93
CA SER A 211 -0.54 37.02 17.46
C SER A 211 -1.99 36.79 17.92
N GLY A 212 -2.50 35.55 17.86
CA GLY A 212 -3.89 35.20 18.18
C GLY A 212 -4.88 35.52 17.07
N LYS A 213 -4.43 36.00 15.90
CA LYS A 213 -5.30 36.30 14.77
C LYS A 213 -5.67 35.05 14.01
N GLN A 214 -6.97 34.84 13.81
CA GLN A 214 -7.50 33.72 13.06
C GLN A 214 -7.11 33.79 11.59
N LYS A 215 -6.51 32.73 11.06
CA LYS A 215 -6.18 32.53 9.65
C LYS A 215 -6.86 31.30 9.11
N LYS A 216 -7.15 31.33 7.80
CA LYS A 216 -7.82 30.25 7.08
C LYS A 216 -6.92 29.78 5.94
N LEU A 217 -6.55 28.50 5.95
CA LEU A 217 -5.91 27.84 4.83
C LEU A 217 -6.97 27.08 4.04
N ILE A 218 -7.09 27.38 2.75
CA ILE A 218 -7.99 26.68 1.84
C ILE A 218 -7.13 25.81 0.93
N ILE A 219 -7.37 24.51 0.95
CA ILE A 219 -6.71 23.53 0.08
C ILE A 219 -7.78 23.01 -0.86
N ASP A 220 -7.69 23.38 -2.13
CA ASP A 220 -8.51 22.80 -3.19
C ASP A 220 -7.89 21.46 -3.59
N TYR A 221 -8.69 20.38 -3.52
CA TYR A 221 -8.23 19.04 -3.97
C TYR A 221 -9.27 18.40 -4.88
N LYS A 222 -8.78 17.87 -5.98
CA LYS A 222 -9.57 17.14 -6.98
C LYS A 222 -9.67 15.66 -6.64
#